data_11052318306bc7e8aef4e9536c2bae82
#
_entry.id   11052318306bc7e8aef4e9536c2bae82
#
_cell.length_a   1.000
_cell.length_b   1.000
_cell.length_c   1.000
_cell.angle_alpha   90.00
_cell.angle_beta   90.00
_cell.angle_gamma   90.00
#
_symmetry.space_group_name_H-M   'P 1'
#
loop_
_entity.id
_entity.type
_entity.pdbx_description
1 polymer ?
#
loop_
_entity_poly.entity_id
_entity_poly.type
_entity_poly.pdbx_seq_one_letter_code
_entity_poly.pdbx_strand_id
1 'polypeptide(L)'
;LNSWQKVQYRLLWWSCRAVGLLPERVLYFCLGGLIRLILYRLVRYRRQVVRTNLAHSFPEKSEAERREIERKFYHHLSEVFVDTILLASISRKRICERMVYSNVEEVEAAMSGRSWISAMSHFGSWELTINYVCHTDHNVLAVYRPLHNRVFDRFYHEARSRFGTQPVAMNDTLREVIRGHRPGERPVIV
;
A
#
# COMPACT_ATOMS: atom_id res chain seq x y z
N LEU A 1 1.98 -7.10 -20.73
CA LEU A 1 1.25 -8.36 -20.51
C LEU A 1 0.97 -9.04 -21.85
N ASN A 2 1.24 -10.35 -21.95
CA ASN A 2 0.78 -11.18 -23.06
C ASN A 2 -0.74 -11.45 -22.95
N SER A 3 -1.34 -12.12 -23.96
CA SER A 3 -2.80 -12.34 -24.00
C SER A 3 -3.31 -13.10 -22.77
N TRP A 4 -2.60 -14.15 -22.33
CA TRP A 4 -2.95 -14.92 -21.13
C TRP A 4 -2.85 -14.09 -19.85
N GLN A 5 -1.78 -13.32 -19.69
CA GLN A 5 -1.60 -12.42 -18.54
C GLN A 5 -2.68 -11.32 -18.49
N LYS A 6 -3.17 -10.85 -19.66
CA LYS A 6 -4.30 -9.90 -19.70
C LYS A 6 -5.59 -10.54 -19.16
N VAL A 7 -5.84 -11.81 -19.49
CA VAL A 7 -6.99 -12.55 -18.93
C VAL A 7 -6.85 -12.71 -17.43
N GLN A 8 -5.69 -13.17 -16.95
CA GLN A 8 -5.41 -13.31 -15.51
C GLN A 8 -5.59 -11.98 -14.77
N TYR A 9 -5.07 -10.88 -15.33
CA TYR A 9 -5.24 -9.54 -14.75
C TYR A 9 -6.72 -9.14 -14.66
N ARG A 10 -7.50 -9.35 -15.73
CA ARG A 10 -8.94 -9.02 -15.71
C ARG A 10 -9.69 -9.84 -14.67
N LEU A 11 -9.41 -11.13 -14.58
CA LEU A 11 -10.01 -12.00 -13.57
C LEU A 11 -9.67 -11.52 -12.15
N LEU A 12 -8.39 -11.25 -11.87
CA LEU A 12 -7.94 -10.72 -10.59
C LEU A 12 -8.63 -9.40 -10.26
N TRP A 13 -8.63 -8.45 -11.21
CA TRP A 13 -9.22 -7.14 -11.03
C TRP A 13 -10.71 -7.20 -10.69
N TRP A 14 -11.47 -7.93 -11.48
CA TRP A 14 -12.91 -8.04 -11.28
C TRP A 14 -13.26 -8.87 -10.04
N SER A 15 -12.48 -9.90 -9.71
CA SER A 15 -12.65 -10.64 -8.45
C SER A 15 -12.44 -9.74 -7.23
N CYS A 16 -11.36 -8.94 -7.22
CA CYS A 16 -11.13 -7.98 -6.14
C CYS A 16 -12.25 -6.94 -6.04
N ARG A 17 -12.75 -6.44 -7.19
CA ARG A 17 -13.89 -5.51 -7.20
C ARG A 17 -15.17 -6.14 -6.66
N ALA A 18 -15.48 -7.37 -7.05
CA ALA A 18 -16.66 -8.09 -6.57
C ALA A 18 -16.58 -8.36 -5.06
N VAL A 19 -15.43 -8.83 -4.59
CA VAL A 19 -15.16 -9.06 -3.16
C VAL A 19 -15.26 -7.76 -2.38
N GLY A 20 -14.73 -6.67 -2.91
CA GLY A 20 -14.77 -5.36 -2.26
C GLY A 20 -16.16 -4.70 -2.17
N LEU A 21 -17.22 -5.31 -2.74
CA LEU A 21 -18.61 -4.90 -2.53
C LEU A 21 -19.17 -5.41 -1.20
N LEU A 22 -18.52 -6.39 -0.58
CA LEU A 22 -18.94 -6.91 0.72
C LEU A 22 -18.73 -5.85 1.82
N PRO A 23 -19.54 -5.89 2.90
CA PRO A 23 -19.31 -5.03 4.06
C PRO A 23 -17.88 -5.19 4.61
N GLU A 24 -17.23 -4.10 4.92
CA GLU A 24 -15.83 -4.13 5.39
C GLU A 24 -15.63 -5.06 6.60
N ARG A 25 -16.57 -5.08 7.55
CA ARG A 25 -16.50 -6.00 8.69
C ARG A 25 -16.42 -7.46 8.27
N VAL A 26 -17.16 -7.84 7.22
CA VAL A 26 -17.13 -9.20 6.66
C VAL A 26 -15.78 -9.46 5.98
N LEU A 27 -15.25 -8.48 5.24
CA LEU A 27 -13.95 -8.59 4.58
C LEU A 27 -12.82 -8.81 5.59
N TYR A 28 -12.71 -7.96 6.61
CA TYR A 28 -11.64 -8.09 7.60
C TYR A 28 -11.78 -9.36 8.44
N PHE A 29 -13.00 -9.72 8.83
CA PHE A 29 -13.23 -10.93 9.63
C PHE A 29 -13.03 -12.22 8.83
N CYS A 30 -13.73 -12.38 7.70
CA CYS A 30 -13.70 -13.61 6.92
C CYS A 30 -12.46 -13.71 6.04
N LEU A 31 -12.24 -12.73 5.16
CA LEU A 31 -11.11 -12.76 4.22
C LEU A 31 -9.78 -12.52 4.94
N GLY A 32 -9.72 -11.54 5.84
CA GLY A 32 -8.55 -11.29 6.68
C GLY A 32 -8.22 -12.49 7.55
N GLY A 33 -9.23 -13.11 8.17
CA GLY A 33 -9.08 -14.36 8.93
C GLY A 33 -8.54 -15.51 8.10
N LEU A 34 -9.04 -15.69 6.89
CA LEU A 34 -8.56 -16.71 5.93
C LEU A 34 -7.11 -16.43 5.50
N ILE A 35 -6.80 -15.21 5.11
CA ILE A 35 -5.44 -14.80 4.74
C ILE A 35 -4.47 -15.04 5.90
N ARG A 36 -4.85 -14.65 7.11
CA ARG A 36 -4.05 -14.91 8.32
C ARG A 36 -3.81 -16.40 8.55
N LEU A 37 -4.84 -17.22 8.40
CA LEU A 37 -4.73 -18.68 8.52
C LEU A 37 -3.72 -19.23 7.51
N ILE A 38 -3.85 -18.83 6.25
CA ILE A 38 -2.93 -19.24 5.18
C ILE A 38 -1.51 -18.80 5.48
N LEU A 39 -1.28 -17.52 5.72
CA LEU A 39 0.07 -16.96 5.91
C LEU A 39 0.74 -17.48 7.18
N TYR A 40 0.01 -17.54 8.29
CA TYR A 40 0.59 -17.86 9.60
C TYR A 40 0.67 -19.36 9.87
N ARG A 41 -0.38 -20.13 9.51
CA ARG A 41 -0.47 -21.55 9.85
C ARG A 41 -0.06 -22.48 8.71
N LEU A 42 -0.55 -22.25 7.50
CA LEU A 42 -0.34 -23.17 6.37
C LEU A 42 1.01 -22.92 5.70
N VAL A 43 1.20 -21.73 5.13
CA VAL A 43 2.42 -21.39 4.38
C VAL A 43 3.58 -20.99 5.29
N ARG A 44 3.31 -20.52 6.50
CA ARG A 44 4.31 -20.01 7.45
C ARG A 44 5.19 -18.94 6.83
N TYR A 45 4.55 -18.04 6.07
CA TYR A 45 5.20 -17.04 5.23
C TYR A 45 6.23 -16.22 6.01
N ARG A 46 7.51 -16.36 5.67
CA ARG A 46 8.66 -15.65 6.26
C ARG A 46 8.73 -15.72 7.80
N ARG A 47 8.16 -16.74 8.42
CA ARG A 47 8.01 -16.84 9.88
C ARG A 47 9.35 -16.81 10.62
N GLN A 48 10.38 -17.45 10.06
CA GLN A 48 11.72 -17.41 10.67
C GLN A 48 12.31 -16.00 10.65
N VAL A 49 12.13 -15.25 9.53
CA VAL A 49 12.59 -13.87 9.42
C VAL A 49 11.91 -12.98 10.47
N VAL A 50 10.57 -13.11 10.61
CA VAL A 50 9.81 -12.36 11.64
C VAL A 50 10.34 -12.66 13.03
N ARG A 51 10.56 -13.92 13.38
CA ARG A 51 11.09 -14.33 14.70
C ARG A 51 12.48 -13.80 14.97
N THR A 52 13.37 -13.89 13.97
CA THR A 52 14.74 -13.34 14.10
C THR A 52 14.69 -11.83 14.30
N ASN A 53 13.88 -11.11 13.53
CA ASN A 53 13.74 -9.67 13.69
C ASN A 53 13.16 -9.30 15.07
N LEU A 54 12.14 -10.02 15.55
CA LEU A 54 11.58 -9.79 16.88
C LEU A 54 12.59 -10.06 18.01
N ALA A 55 13.43 -11.08 17.86
CA ALA A 55 14.48 -11.36 18.85
C ALA A 55 15.53 -10.26 18.92
N HIS A 56 15.88 -9.66 17.77
CA HIS A 56 16.83 -8.55 17.71
C HIS A 56 16.22 -7.22 18.16
N SER A 57 14.94 -6.97 17.81
CA SER A 57 14.27 -5.70 18.13
C SER A 57 13.77 -5.61 19.57
N PHE A 58 13.51 -6.74 20.19
CA PHE A 58 12.98 -6.84 21.55
C PHE A 58 13.74 -7.91 22.36
N PRO A 59 15.05 -7.73 22.56
CA PRO A 59 15.88 -8.71 23.30
C PRO A 59 15.45 -8.87 24.75
N GLU A 60 14.88 -7.81 25.35
CA GLU A 60 14.39 -7.76 26.72
C GLU A 60 13.08 -8.54 26.94
N LYS A 61 12.34 -8.85 25.85
CA LYS A 61 11.07 -9.57 25.97
C LYS A 61 11.26 -11.09 26.02
N SER A 62 10.43 -11.74 26.80
CA SER A 62 10.34 -13.20 26.81
C SER A 62 9.91 -13.78 25.46
N GLU A 63 10.18 -15.05 25.24
CA GLU A 63 9.74 -15.74 24.03
C GLU A 63 8.20 -15.73 23.88
N ALA A 64 7.47 -15.82 25.00
CA ALA A 64 6.01 -15.77 24.99
C ALA A 64 5.48 -14.42 24.52
N GLU A 65 6.07 -13.32 24.97
CA GLU A 65 5.72 -11.96 24.54
C GLU A 65 6.06 -11.75 23.06
N ARG A 66 7.25 -12.20 22.61
CA ARG A 66 7.61 -12.13 21.19
C ARG A 66 6.66 -12.95 20.30
N ARG A 67 6.18 -14.11 20.77
CA ARG A 67 5.15 -14.89 20.05
C ARG A 67 3.80 -14.17 19.98
N GLU A 68 3.45 -13.40 20.99
CA GLU A 68 2.25 -12.57 20.97
C GLU A 68 2.37 -11.45 19.92
N ILE A 69 3.53 -10.78 19.86
CA ILE A 69 3.83 -9.78 18.82
C ILE A 69 3.81 -10.42 17.43
N GLU A 70 4.39 -11.64 17.26
CA GLU A 70 4.32 -12.41 16.02
C GLU A 70 2.85 -12.61 15.56
N ARG A 71 1.96 -13.00 16.47
CA ARG A 71 0.52 -13.19 16.15
C ARG A 71 -0.15 -11.89 15.71
N LYS A 72 0.12 -10.78 16.41
CA LYS A 72 -0.39 -9.45 16.05
C LYS A 72 0.15 -8.98 14.72
N PHE A 73 1.42 -9.22 14.43
CA PHE A 73 2.02 -8.93 13.13
C PHE A 73 1.27 -9.62 11.97
N TYR A 74 0.99 -10.93 12.06
CA TYR A 74 0.27 -11.64 11.01
C TYR A 74 -1.20 -11.25 10.93
N HIS A 75 -1.80 -10.83 12.03
CA HIS A 75 -3.14 -10.25 12.00
C HIS A 75 -3.12 -8.95 11.19
N HIS A 76 -2.25 -8.02 11.55
CA HIS A 76 -2.11 -6.76 10.84
C HIS A 76 -1.69 -6.95 9.36
N LEU A 77 -0.75 -7.86 9.08
CA LEU A 77 -0.36 -8.16 7.71
C LEU A 77 -1.56 -8.64 6.86
N SER A 78 -2.47 -9.43 7.45
CA SER A 78 -3.69 -9.85 6.75
C SER A 78 -4.64 -8.70 6.47
N GLU A 79 -4.72 -7.69 7.34
CA GLU A 79 -5.51 -6.47 7.12
C GLU A 79 -4.95 -5.64 5.97
N VAL A 80 -3.62 -5.51 5.88
CA VAL A 80 -2.96 -4.83 4.74
C VAL A 80 -3.29 -5.50 3.40
N PHE A 81 -3.36 -6.84 3.36
CA PHE A 81 -3.82 -7.54 2.16
C PHE A 81 -5.28 -7.24 1.83
N VAL A 82 -6.16 -7.14 2.83
CA VAL A 82 -7.56 -6.74 2.63
C VAL A 82 -7.63 -5.31 2.10
N ASP A 83 -6.86 -4.37 2.67
CA ASP A 83 -6.77 -2.99 2.18
C ASP A 83 -6.33 -2.94 0.71
N THR A 84 -5.32 -3.73 0.34
CA THR A 84 -4.87 -3.83 -1.05
C THR A 84 -5.98 -4.29 -2.00
N ILE A 85 -6.79 -5.28 -1.58
CA ILE A 85 -7.94 -5.75 -2.37
C ILE A 85 -9.00 -4.66 -2.48
N LEU A 86 -9.27 -3.96 -1.37
CA LEU A 86 -10.23 -2.86 -1.33
C LEU A 86 -9.85 -1.70 -2.26
N LEU A 87 -8.56 -1.44 -2.50
CA LEU A 87 -8.13 -0.40 -3.43
C LEU A 87 -8.71 -0.58 -4.84
N ALA A 88 -9.05 -1.80 -5.27
CA ALA A 88 -9.69 -2.04 -6.55
C ALA A 88 -11.16 -1.59 -6.62
N SER A 89 -11.85 -1.44 -5.49
CA SER A 89 -13.30 -1.20 -5.41
C SER A 89 -13.69 0.07 -4.66
N ILE A 90 -12.91 0.49 -3.65
CA ILE A 90 -13.21 1.63 -2.78
C ILE A 90 -13.43 2.92 -3.59
N SER A 91 -14.39 3.75 -3.19
CA SER A 91 -14.64 5.05 -3.83
C SER A 91 -13.58 6.09 -3.42
N ARG A 92 -13.40 7.14 -4.26
CA ARG A 92 -12.51 8.27 -3.93
C ARG A 92 -12.90 8.91 -2.59
N LYS A 93 -14.19 9.15 -2.36
CA LYS A 93 -14.66 9.71 -1.09
C LYS A 93 -14.20 8.87 0.11
N ARG A 94 -14.44 7.56 0.07
CA ARG A 94 -14.08 6.69 1.18
C ARG A 94 -12.58 6.54 1.40
N ILE A 95 -11.76 6.49 0.35
CA ILE A 95 -10.30 6.42 0.52
C ILE A 95 -9.76 7.71 1.16
N CYS A 96 -10.30 8.88 0.81
CA CYS A 96 -9.90 10.16 1.38
C CYS A 96 -10.26 10.26 2.88
N GLU A 97 -11.33 9.59 3.33
CA GLU A 97 -11.76 9.56 4.72
C GLU A 97 -11.01 8.53 5.59
N ARG A 98 -10.36 7.52 4.98
CA ARG A 98 -9.74 6.40 5.73
C ARG A 98 -8.42 6.75 6.40
N MET A 99 -7.67 7.68 5.87
CA MET A 99 -6.43 8.16 6.46
C MET A 99 -6.47 9.68 6.53
N VAL A 100 -6.23 10.21 7.71
CA VAL A 100 -6.22 11.64 7.99
C VAL A 100 -4.79 12.05 8.33
N TYR A 101 -4.35 13.13 7.73
CA TYR A 101 -3.07 13.78 8.02
C TYR A 101 -3.31 14.98 8.91
N SER A 102 -2.73 14.99 10.10
CA SER A 102 -3.00 16.01 11.13
C SER A 102 -2.40 17.39 10.84
N ASN A 103 -1.37 17.45 9.99
CA ASN A 103 -0.59 18.68 9.77
C ASN A 103 -0.37 19.00 8.28
N VAL A 104 -1.33 18.66 7.43
CA VAL A 104 -1.23 18.91 5.96
C VAL A 104 -1.02 20.38 5.67
N GLU A 105 -1.80 21.26 6.30
CA GLU A 105 -1.72 22.72 6.07
C GLU A 105 -0.34 23.28 6.42
N GLU A 106 0.27 22.83 7.51
CA GLU A 106 1.62 23.23 7.91
C GLU A 106 2.67 22.76 6.89
N VAL A 107 2.55 21.52 6.42
CA VAL A 107 3.46 20.95 5.41
C VAL A 107 3.29 21.69 4.08
N GLU A 108 2.07 21.90 3.63
CA GLU A 108 1.79 22.62 2.38
C GLU A 108 2.31 24.05 2.44
N ALA A 109 2.13 24.75 3.55
CA ALA A 109 2.65 26.09 3.75
C ALA A 109 4.18 26.13 3.75
N ALA A 110 4.83 25.21 4.46
CA ALA A 110 6.29 25.11 4.52
C ALA A 110 6.92 24.75 3.17
N MET A 111 6.22 23.94 2.38
CA MET A 111 6.66 23.45 1.07
C MET A 111 6.11 24.26 -0.09
N SER A 112 5.36 25.34 0.18
CA SER A 112 4.77 26.18 -0.85
C SER A 112 5.84 26.62 -1.85
N GLY A 113 5.57 26.30 -3.10
CA GLY A 113 6.48 26.65 -4.15
C GLY A 113 7.62 25.67 -4.43
N ARG A 114 7.69 24.52 -3.77
CA ARG A 114 8.79 23.55 -3.95
C ARG A 114 8.25 22.14 -4.19
N SER A 115 9.08 21.34 -4.84
CA SER A 115 8.93 19.89 -4.80
C SER A 115 9.60 19.34 -3.55
N TRP A 116 9.07 18.25 -2.98
CA TRP A 116 9.70 17.59 -1.84
C TRP A 116 9.64 16.07 -1.93
N ILE A 117 10.45 15.43 -1.12
CA ILE A 117 10.44 13.98 -0.95
C ILE A 117 9.82 13.68 0.42
N SER A 118 8.76 12.88 0.43
CA SER A 118 8.16 12.35 1.65
C SER A 118 8.75 10.99 1.96
N ALA A 119 9.54 10.92 3.03
CA ALA A 119 10.09 9.65 3.51
C ALA A 119 9.07 8.99 4.45
N MET A 120 8.63 7.78 4.09
CA MET A 120 7.64 7.02 4.86
C MET A 120 8.16 5.65 5.25
N SER A 121 7.63 5.10 6.34
CA SER A 121 7.90 3.73 6.75
C SER A 121 6.72 2.81 6.40
N HIS A 122 6.99 1.50 6.32
CA HIS A 122 5.96 0.48 6.21
C HIS A 122 5.29 0.22 7.56
N PHE A 123 4.68 1.27 8.11
CA PHE A 123 3.95 1.23 9.37
C PHE A 123 2.45 1.37 9.10
N GLY A 124 1.64 0.57 9.79
CA GLY A 124 0.20 0.57 9.55
C GLY A 124 -0.17 0.09 8.14
N SER A 125 -1.26 0.60 7.63
CA SER A 125 -1.74 0.30 6.27
C SER A 125 -1.13 1.26 5.24
N TRP A 126 0.15 1.09 4.96
CA TRP A 126 0.92 1.96 4.05
C TRP A 126 0.33 2.05 2.63
N GLU A 127 -0.42 1.05 2.17
CA GLU A 127 -1.10 1.12 0.86
C GLU A 127 -2.14 2.25 0.79
N LEU A 128 -2.65 2.69 1.92
CA LEU A 128 -3.61 3.80 1.98
C LEU A 128 -2.97 5.18 1.84
N THR A 129 -1.64 5.28 1.94
CA THR A 129 -0.93 6.58 1.81
C THR A 129 -1.10 7.22 0.44
N ILE A 130 -1.51 6.45 -0.56
CA ILE A 130 -1.89 6.97 -1.88
C ILE A 130 -3.04 7.99 -1.81
N ASN A 131 -3.79 8.04 -0.68
CA ASN A 131 -4.85 9.00 -0.48
C ASN A 131 -4.33 10.44 -0.22
N TYR A 132 -3.01 10.64 -0.10
CA TYR A 132 -2.44 11.97 0.04
C TYR A 132 -2.86 12.92 -1.10
N VAL A 133 -3.11 12.38 -2.28
CA VAL A 133 -3.71 13.13 -3.42
C VAL A 133 -5.09 13.73 -3.14
N CYS A 134 -5.74 13.36 -2.04
CA CYS A 134 -7.01 13.96 -1.61
C CYS A 134 -6.80 15.23 -0.76
N HIS A 135 -5.57 15.44 -0.31
CA HIS A 135 -5.22 16.48 0.67
C HIS A 135 -4.21 17.49 0.11
N THR A 136 -3.81 17.34 -1.15
CA THR A 136 -2.86 18.22 -1.82
C THR A 136 -3.28 18.48 -3.26
N ASP A 137 -2.93 19.64 -3.79
CA ASP A 137 -3.05 19.97 -5.21
C ASP A 137 -1.77 19.58 -6.02
N HIS A 138 -0.77 19.07 -5.33
CA HIS A 138 0.46 18.63 -5.97
C HIS A 138 0.30 17.30 -6.72
N ASN A 139 1.11 17.11 -7.75
CA ASN A 139 1.23 15.83 -8.43
C ASN A 139 2.02 14.85 -7.53
N VAL A 140 1.40 13.74 -7.11
CA VAL A 140 2.01 12.76 -6.21
C VAL A 140 2.61 11.62 -7.00
N LEU A 141 3.94 11.49 -6.94
CA LEU A 141 4.71 10.39 -7.53
C LEU A 141 5.01 9.34 -6.47
N ALA A 142 4.39 8.17 -6.55
CA ALA A 142 4.66 7.06 -5.64
C ALA A 142 5.74 6.14 -6.23
N VAL A 143 6.94 6.21 -5.65
CA VAL A 143 8.06 5.37 -6.09
C VAL A 143 7.90 3.96 -5.57
N TYR A 144 7.97 2.98 -6.47
CA TYR A 144 7.83 1.58 -6.09
C TYR A 144 8.86 0.68 -6.78
N ARG A 145 9.13 -0.46 -6.18
CA ARG A 145 9.92 -1.52 -6.79
C ARG A 145 9.01 -2.43 -7.62
N PRO A 146 9.20 -2.55 -8.95
CA PRO A 146 8.40 -3.42 -9.79
C PRO A 146 8.42 -4.87 -9.34
N LEU A 147 7.27 -5.52 -9.40
CA LEU A 147 7.12 -6.92 -9.02
C LEU A 147 7.52 -7.84 -10.17
N HIS A 148 8.14 -8.98 -9.86
CA HIS A 148 8.47 -10.00 -10.87
C HIS A 148 7.24 -10.52 -11.61
N ASN A 149 6.13 -10.71 -10.89
CA ASN A 149 4.88 -11.12 -11.50
C ASN A 149 4.18 -9.91 -12.13
N ARG A 150 4.20 -9.86 -13.46
CA ARG A 150 3.63 -8.75 -14.25
C ARG A 150 2.13 -8.54 -14.06
N VAL A 151 1.37 -9.57 -13.67
CA VAL A 151 -0.07 -9.46 -13.42
C VAL A 151 -0.31 -8.70 -12.12
N PHE A 152 0.39 -9.06 -11.05
CA PHE A 152 0.33 -8.33 -9.78
C PHE A 152 0.92 -6.93 -9.90
N ASP A 153 2.02 -6.77 -10.63
CA ASP A 153 2.62 -5.46 -10.88
C ASP A 153 1.61 -4.51 -11.53
N ARG A 154 0.92 -4.98 -12.57
CA ARG A 154 -0.16 -4.23 -13.22
C ARG A 154 -1.32 -3.94 -12.28
N PHE A 155 -1.70 -4.90 -11.44
CA PHE A 155 -2.77 -4.72 -10.46
C PHE A 155 -2.45 -3.59 -9.47
N TYR A 156 -1.26 -3.61 -8.86
CA TYR A 156 -0.83 -2.58 -7.92
C TYR A 156 -0.71 -1.21 -8.59
N HIS A 157 -0.14 -1.16 -9.79
CA HIS A 157 -0.04 0.08 -10.54
C HIS A 157 -1.42 0.70 -10.80
N GLU A 158 -2.37 -0.10 -11.29
CA GLU A 158 -3.72 0.36 -11.58
C GLU A 158 -4.48 0.78 -10.31
N ALA A 159 -4.40 -0.04 -9.25
CA ALA A 159 -5.06 0.24 -7.98
C ALA A 159 -4.57 1.56 -7.36
N ARG A 160 -3.26 1.81 -7.39
CA ARG A 160 -2.66 3.05 -6.89
C ARG A 160 -2.98 4.26 -7.76
N SER A 161 -3.07 4.10 -9.07
CA SER A 161 -3.38 5.21 -10.00
C SER A 161 -4.83 5.69 -9.95
N ARG A 162 -5.75 4.89 -9.39
CA ARG A 162 -7.20 5.17 -9.42
C ARG A 162 -7.60 6.52 -8.81
N PHE A 163 -6.78 7.05 -7.92
CA PHE A 163 -7.11 8.25 -7.16
C PHE A 163 -6.33 9.48 -7.60
N GLY A 164 -5.38 9.31 -8.53
CA GLY A 164 -4.57 10.40 -9.08
C GLY A 164 -3.09 10.31 -8.72
N THR A 165 -2.70 9.39 -7.82
CA THR A 165 -1.29 9.09 -7.58
C THR A 165 -0.67 8.48 -8.84
N GLN A 166 0.53 8.90 -9.18
CA GLN A 166 1.30 8.37 -10.29
C GLN A 166 2.37 7.38 -9.76
N PRO A 167 2.15 6.05 -9.89
CA PRO A 167 3.16 5.08 -9.52
C PRO A 167 4.34 5.14 -10.49
N VAL A 168 5.55 5.26 -9.96
CA VAL A 168 6.78 5.36 -10.74
C VAL A 168 7.75 4.26 -10.32
N ALA A 169 8.24 3.48 -11.30
CA ALA A 169 9.25 2.47 -11.02
C ALA A 169 10.55 3.14 -10.53
N MET A 170 11.18 2.59 -9.48
CA MET A 170 12.36 3.19 -8.85
C MET A 170 13.48 3.54 -9.84
N ASN A 171 13.67 2.73 -10.88
CA ASN A 171 14.70 2.96 -11.91
C ASN A 171 14.35 4.10 -12.88
N ASP A 172 13.08 4.51 -12.94
CA ASP A 172 12.59 5.55 -13.83
C ASP A 172 12.33 6.88 -13.09
N THR A 173 12.47 6.89 -11.76
CA THR A 173 12.10 8.02 -10.91
C THR A 173 12.73 9.34 -11.37
N LEU A 174 14.05 9.36 -11.58
CA LEU A 174 14.73 10.58 -12.00
C LEU A 174 14.23 11.08 -13.37
N ARG A 175 14.00 10.15 -14.29
CA ARG A 175 13.48 10.47 -15.63
C ARG A 175 12.08 11.07 -15.56
N GLU A 176 11.20 10.47 -14.75
CA GLU A 176 9.82 10.95 -14.60
C GLU A 176 9.76 12.29 -13.86
N VAL A 177 10.60 12.51 -12.85
CA VAL A 177 10.72 13.80 -12.17
C VAL A 177 11.16 14.91 -13.15
N ILE A 178 12.18 14.65 -13.99
CA ILE A 178 12.66 15.62 -14.97
C ILE A 178 11.60 15.87 -16.06
N ARG A 179 10.93 14.83 -16.55
CA ARG A 179 9.85 14.95 -17.57
C ARG A 179 8.61 15.64 -17.04
N GLY A 180 8.23 15.33 -15.79
CA GLY A 180 7.07 15.90 -15.13
C GLY A 180 7.28 17.32 -14.62
N HIS A 181 8.51 17.82 -14.67
CA HIS A 181 8.82 19.17 -14.24
C HIS A 181 8.38 20.18 -15.33
N ARG A 182 7.08 20.41 -15.41
CA ARG A 182 6.54 21.53 -16.17
C ARG A 182 6.66 22.80 -15.35
N PRO A 183 6.87 23.98 -15.97
CA PRO A 183 6.83 25.25 -15.25
C PRO A 183 5.51 25.38 -14.49
N GLY A 184 5.59 25.44 -13.15
CA GLY A 184 4.44 25.50 -12.26
C GLY A 184 3.94 24.18 -11.67
N GLU A 185 4.37 23.01 -12.20
CA GLU A 185 4.06 21.71 -11.58
C GLU A 185 5.15 21.34 -10.55
N ARG A 186 4.71 20.94 -9.38
CA ARG A 186 5.59 20.65 -8.23
C ARG A 186 5.27 19.26 -7.69
N PRO A 187 6.00 18.22 -8.12
CA PRO A 187 5.72 16.88 -7.65
C PRO A 187 6.11 16.68 -6.19
N VAL A 188 5.27 15.93 -5.48
CA VAL A 188 5.61 15.27 -4.22
C VAL A 188 6.04 13.85 -4.54
N ILE A 189 7.24 13.47 -4.13
CA ILE A 189 7.78 12.13 -4.32
C ILE A 189 7.61 11.37 -3.01
N VAL A 190 6.93 10.24 -3.08
CA VAL A 190 6.60 9.39 -1.93
C VAL A 190 7.20 8.00 -2.11
#